data_81dc426000ba241fe5663f8b06ddb2f8
#
_entry.id   81dc426000ba241fe5663f8b06ddb2f8
#
_cell.length_a   1.000
_cell.length_b   1.000
_cell.length_c   1.000
_cell.angle_alpha   90.00
_cell.angle_beta   90.00
_cell.angle_gamma   90.00
#
_symmetry.space_group_name_H-M   'P 1'
#
loop_
_entity.id
_entity.type
_entity.pdbx_description
1 polymer ?
#
loop_
_entity_poly.entity_id
_entity_poly.type
_entity_poly.pdbx_seq_one_letter_code
_entity_poly.pdbx_strand_id
1 'polypeptide(L)'
;MKRTLVLSTLAVASTLALAACGEATDATTSATTSATTSATSTATTIPETTETTTATTEADGEISADHNDADIMFAQMMIPHHQQAVEMSETLLAKEGIPAQVVEFTQGVIDAQGPEIDRMNAMLEGWDQQPVTGDMGEMDHGGMSGMMSQEDITALEEAQGTEAARLYLEQMTAHHEGAVDMARDEVTDGQNPQAIALAEQVIEDQEAEIAQMQQMLTDL
;
A
#
# COMPACT_ATOMS: atom_id res chain seq x y z
N MET A 1 9.93 -51.89 -25.87
CA MET A 1 11.04 -51.40 -26.73
C MET A 1 11.87 -50.44 -25.89
N LYS A 2 13.14 -50.82 -25.70
CA LYS A 2 14.10 -50.08 -24.87
C LYS A 2 14.71 -48.93 -25.71
N ARG A 3 14.74 -47.69 -25.21
CA ARG A 3 15.58 -46.59 -25.73
C ARG A 3 16.10 -45.78 -24.56
N THR A 4 17.26 -46.05 -24.16
CA THR A 4 18.59 -45.47 -24.13
C THR A 4 18.62 -43.99 -23.69
N LEU A 5 19.18 -43.78 -22.47
CA LEU A 5 19.72 -42.50 -21.95
C LEU A 5 20.81 -41.95 -22.84
N VAL A 6 20.83 -40.66 -23.00
CA VAL A 6 22.06 -39.90 -23.36
C VAL A 6 22.27 -38.80 -22.32
N LEU A 7 23.28 -38.99 -21.49
CA LEU A 7 23.88 -37.95 -20.66
C LEU A 7 24.78 -37.07 -21.56
N SER A 8 24.59 -35.77 -21.49
CA SER A 8 25.60 -34.82 -21.99
C SER A 8 25.96 -33.86 -20.85
N THR A 9 27.13 -34.11 -20.29
CA THR A 9 27.83 -33.21 -19.37
C THR A 9 28.52 -32.12 -20.17
N LEU A 10 28.28 -30.86 -19.88
CA LEU A 10 29.11 -29.76 -20.32
C LEU A 10 29.56 -28.94 -19.09
N ALA A 11 30.82 -29.12 -18.74
CA ALA A 11 31.54 -28.31 -17.77
C ALA A 11 32.12 -27.10 -18.49
N VAL A 12 31.87 -25.90 -18.01
CA VAL A 12 32.61 -24.69 -18.38
C VAL A 12 33.11 -24.02 -17.11
N ALA A 13 34.41 -24.11 -16.93
CA ALA A 13 35.16 -23.33 -15.96
C ALA A 13 35.42 -21.94 -16.54
N SER A 14 35.24 -20.91 -15.80
CA SER A 14 35.71 -19.57 -16.14
C SER A 14 36.21 -18.82 -14.92
N THR A 15 37.43 -18.47 -15.07
CA THR A 15 38.48 -17.90 -14.25
C THR A 15 38.14 -16.55 -13.63
N LEU A 16 38.61 -16.40 -12.36
CA LEU A 16 38.79 -15.13 -11.65
C LEU A 16 39.83 -14.25 -12.36
N ALA A 17 39.58 -12.96 -12.39
CA ALA A 17 40.60 -11.93 -12.52
C ALA A 17 40.41 -10.88 -11.44
N LEU A 18 41.30 -10.88 -10.45
CA LEU A 18 41.55 -9.76 -9.53
C LEU A 18 42.38 -8.72 -10.29
N ALA A 19 42.03 -7.46 -10.15
CA ALA A 19 42.98 -6.36 -10.38
C ALA A 19 42.82 -5.37 -9.22
N ALA A 20 43.91 -5.25 -8.48
CA ALA A 20 44.13 -4.34 -7.36
C ALA A 20 44.94 -3.12 -7.81
N CYS A 21 45.06 -2.13 -6.91
CA CYS A 21 45.98 -0.97 -6.85
C CYS A 21 45.50 0.29 -7.57
N GLY A 22 45.58 1.50 -6.91
CA GLY A 22 46.52 2.09 -5.97
C GLY A 22 45.90 3.35 -5.35
N GLU A 23 46.12 3.65 -4.11
CA GLU A 23 47.07 4.60 -3.52
C GLU A 23 47.24 5.94 -4.30
N ALA A 24 47.34 7.06 -3.70
CA ALA A 24 47.42 7.63 -2.34
C ALA A 24 47.61 9.16 -2.47
N THR A 25 47.56 9.83 -1.33
CA THR A 25 48.20 11.15 -0.98
C THR A 25 47.49 12.41 -1.51
N ASP A 26 47.38 13.51 -0.82
CA ASP A 26 48.06 14.02 0.39
C ASP A 26 47.30 15.20 0.99
N ALA A 27 47.57 15.43 2.24
CA ALA A 27 47.11 16.51 3.10
C ALA A 27 47.48 17.91 2.59
N THR A 28 46.73 18.93 3.02
CA THR A 28 47.37 20.16 3.57
C THR A 28 46.39 20.91 4.46
N THR A 29 46.80 21.03 5.67
CA THR A 29 46.42 21.90 6.77
C THR A 29 46.45 23.39 6.41
N SER A 30 45.49 24.16 6.84
CA SER A 30 45.78 25.53 7.37
C SER A 30 44.63 26.03 8.26
N ALA A 31 44.95 26.16 9.50
CA ALA A 31 44.22 26.93 10.49
C ALA A 31 44.55 28.45 10.33
N THR A 32 43.64 29.32 10.63
CA THR A 32 43.92 30.64 11.28
C THR A 32 42.61 31.34 11.66
N THR A 33 42.35 31.40 12.94
CA THR A 33 42.23 32.53 13.85
C THR A 33 41.04 33.48 13.76
N SER A 34 40.29 33.46 14.83
CA SER A 34 39.58 34.50 15.61
C SER A 34 39.40 35.91 15.06
N ALA A 35 38.18 36.38 15.15
CA ALA A 35 37.91 37.75 15.66
C ALA A 35 36.51 37.81 16.28
N THR A 36 36.50 38.06 17.57
CA THR A 36 35.40 38.51 18.42
C THR A 36 35.02 39.92 18.07
N THR A 37 33.75 40.23 17.86
CA THR A 37 33.25 41.58 18.08
C THR A 37 31.82 41.50 18.60
N SER A 38 31.67 41.83 19.87
CA SER A 38 30.40 42.10 20.53
C SER A 38 29.84 43.47 20.01
N ALA A 39 28.58 43.44 19.62
CA ALA A 39 27.78 44.66 19.54
C ALA A 39 26.40 44.35 20.14
N THR A 40 26.18 44.91 21.31
CA THR A 40 24.90 45.06 21.99
C THR A 40 24.04 46.05 21.22
N SER A 41 22.82 45.65 20.86
CA SER A 41 21.75 46.59 20.53
C SER A 41 20.40 46.05 20.95
N THR A 42 19.81 46.87 21.70
CA THR A 42 18.62 46.83 22.53
C THR A 42 17.34 46.52 21.77
N ALA A 43 16.45 45.84 22.50
CA ALA A 43 15.09 45.43 22.24
C ALA A 43 14.21 46.38 21.44
N THR A 44 13.36 45.78 20.59
CA THR A 44 11.97 46.23 20.42
C THR A 44 11.14 44.98 20.16
N THR A 45 10.28 44.68 21.12
CA THR A 45 9.32 43.60 21.13
C THR A 45 8.17 43.95 20.18
N ILE A 46 7.98 43.16 19.15
CA ILE A 46 6.70 43.04 18.44
C ILE A 46 6.37 41.55 18.47
N PRO A 47 5.26 41.12 19.04
CA PRO A 47 4.81 39.75 18.91
C PRO A 47 4.16 39.56 17.54
N GLU A 48 4.93 39.13 16.55
CA GLU A 48 4.39 38.57 15.33
C GLU A 48 4.11 37.11 15.63
N THR A 49 2.85 36.84 15.91
CA THR A 49 2.31 35.49 15.94
C THR A 49 2.32 34.96 14.50
N THR A 50 3.44 34.45 14.09
CA THR A 50 3.48 33.58 12.91
C THR A 50 3.03 32.23 13.41
N GLU A 51 1.75 31.93 13.28
CA GLU A 51 1.27 30.58 13.27
C GLU A 51 1.90 29.90 12.05
N THR A 52 3.06 29.30 12.26
CA THR A 52 3.57 28.29 11.37
C THR A 52 2.69 27.08 11.65
N THR A 53 1.62 26.93 10.89
CA THR A 53 0.89 25.67 10.77
C THR A 53 1.88 24.66 10.17
N THR A 54 2.62 24.01 11.04
CA THR A 54 3.29 22.78 10.70
C THR A 54 2.15 21.79 10.49
N ALA A 55 1.86 21.47 9.24
CA ALA A 55 1.07 20.30 8.89
C ALA A 55 1.88 19.08 9.34
N THR A 56 1.82 18.79 10.63
CA THR A 56 2.25 17.52 11.18
C THR A 56 1.12 16.56 10.87
N THR A 57 1.43 15.55 10.13
CA THR A 57 0.65 14.34 9.86
C THR A 57 -0.05 13.90 11.16
N GLU A 58 -1.30 14.29 11.35
CA GLU A 58 -2.16 13.84 12.45
C GLU A 58 -2.82 12.50 12.08
N ALA A 59 -2.02 11.57 11.53
CA ALA A 59 -2.50 10.25 11.15
C ALA A 59 -2.84 9.37 12.36
N ASP A 60 -2.25 9.67 13.54
CA ASP A 60 -2.39 8.90 14.79
C ASP A 60 -3.03 9.68 15.94
N GLY A 61 -3.71 10.79 15.66
CA GLY A 61 -4.44 11.61 16.63
C GLY A 61 -5.81 11.06 16.99
N GLU A 62 -6.45 11.63 18.03
CA GLU A 62 -7.86 11.41 18.35
C GLU A 62 -8.71 11.74 17.11
N ILE A 63 -9.61 10.82 16.73
CA ILE A 63 -10.46 11.00 15.56
C ILE A 63 -11.37 12.20 15.75
N SER A 64 -11.38 13.13 14.80
CA SER A 64 -12.27 14.28 14.84
C SER A 64 -13.73 13.85 14.87
N ALA A 65 -14.51 14.48 15.73
CA ALA A 65 -15.96 14.26 15.77
C ALA A 65 -16.70 14.92 14.59
N ASP A 66 -16.05 15.87 13.90
CA ASP A 66 -16.62 16.52 12.73
C ASP A 66 -16.55 15.55 11.53
N HIS A 67 -17.73 15.17 11.03
CA HIS A 67 -17.89 14.26 9.89
C HIS A 67 -19.23 14.51 9.18
N ASN A 68 -19.39 13.94 8.00
CA ASN A 68 -20.63 13.97 7.23
C ASN A 68 -21.04 12.56 6.74
N ASP A 69 -22.11 12.48 5.96
CA ASP A 69 -22.61 11.21 5.45
C ASP A 69 -21.64 10.53 4.46
N ALA A 70 -20.78 11.30 3.76
CA ALA A 70 -19.78 10.74 2.85
C ALA A 70 -18.69 10.01 3.62
N ASP A 71 -18.14 10.61 4.71
CA ASP A 71 -17.16 9.98 5.58
C ASP A 71 -17.66 8.65 6.16
N ILE A 72 -18.91 8.63 6.62
CA ILE A 72 -19.55 7.41 7.14
C ILE A 72 -19.65 6.36 6.03
N MET A 73 -20.14 6.75 4.86
CA MET A 73 -20.31 5.85 3.72
C MET A 73 -18.98 5.29 3.25
N PHE A 74 -17.95 6.13 3.14
CA PHE A 74 -16.59 5.70 2.80
C PHE A 74 -16.11 4.60 3.73
N ALA A 75 -16.13 4.83 5.06
CA ALA A 75 -15.69 3.84 6.02
C ALA A 75 -16.54 2.56 5.97
N GLN A 76 -17.88 2.69 5.89
CA GLN A 76 -18.79 1.54 5.85
C GLN A 76 -18.66 0.68 4.60
N MET A 77 -18.30 1.26 3.47
CA MET A 77 -18.15 0.53 2.21
C MET A 77 -16.70 0.02 2.01
N MET A 78 -15.70 0.79 2.42
CA MET A 78 -14.31 0.41 2.25
C MET A 78 -13.87 -0.72 3.20
N ILE A 79 -14.44 -0.81 4.41
CA ILE A 79 -14.15 -1.93 5.34
C ILE A 79 -14.43 -3.29 4.69
N PRO A 80 -15.65 -3.61 4.22
CA PRO A 80 -15.92 -4.89 3.60
C PRO A 80 -15.17 -5.08 2.28
N HIS A 81 -14.87 -4.00 1.56
CA HIS A 81 -14.05 -4.04 0.37
C HIS A 81 -12.63 -4.52 0.70
N HIS A 82 -11.96 -3.94 1.66
CA HIS A 82 -10.64 -4.36 2.13
C HIS A 82 -10.65 -5.78 2.73
N GLN A 83 -11.70 -6.14 3.46
CA GLN A 83 -11.86 -7.50 3.98
C GLN A 83 -11.86 -8.55 2.86
N GLN A 84 -12.51 -8.27 1.72
CA GLN A 84 -12.47 -9.17 0.57
C GLN A 84 -11.06 -9.27 -0.02
N ALA A 85 -10.31 -8.17 -0.12
CA ALA A 85 -8.93 -8.22 -0.60
C ALA A 85 -8.03 -9.08 0.30
N VAL A 86 -8.20 -8.96 1.63
CA VAL A 86 -7.49 -9.81 2.60
C VAL A 86 -7.87 -11.28 2.41
N GLU A 87 -9.15 -11.62 2.29
CA GLU A 87 -9.63 -12.99 2.07
C GLU A 87 -9.08 -13.60 0.76
N MET A 88 -9.11 -12.83 -0.33
CA MET A 88 -8.53 -13.25 -1.61
C MET A 88 -7.02 -13.49 -1.48
N SER A 89 -6.33 -12.64 -0.75
CA SER A 89 -4.90 -12.74 -0.50
C SER A 89 -4.55 -13.98 0.33
N GLU A 90 -5.28 -14.23 1.41
CA GLU A 90 -5.12 -15.45 2.22
C GLU A 90 -5.41 -16.71 1.39
N THR A 91 -6.43 -16.68 0.54
CA THR A 91 -6.77 -17.78 -0.38
C THR A 91 -5.60 -18.08 -1.33
N LEU A 92 -4.94 -17.05 -1.89
CA LEU A 92 -3.77 -17.24 -2.75
C LEU A 92 -2.58 -17.80 -1.97
N LEU A 93 -2.27 -17.24 -0.80
CA LEU A 93 -1.12 -17.63 0.03
C LEU A 93 -1.24 -19.07 0.56
N ALA A 94 -2.44 -19.62 0.66
CA ALA A 94 -2.67 -21.02 1.03
C ALA A 94 -2.32 -22.02 -0.09
N LYS A 95 -2.02 -21.55 -1.31
CA LYS A 95 -1.75 -22.40 -2.48
C LYS A 95 -0.26 -22.66 -2.67
N GLU A 96 0.05 -23.80 -3.30
CA GLU A 96 1.41 -24.14 -3.70
C GLU A 96 1.72 -23.67 -5.12
N GLY A 97 3.01 -23.43 -5.39
CA GLY A 97 3.50 -23.08 -6.73
C GLY A 97 3.22 -21.65 -7.18
N ILE A 98 2.91 -20.75 -6.25
CA ILE A 98 2.78 -19.32 -6.52
C ILE A 98 4.18 -18.72 -6.71
N PRO A 99 4.42 -17.89 -7.75
CA PRO A 99 5.69 -17.20 -7.93
C PRO A 99 6.05 -16.31 -6.72
N ALA A 100 7.31 -16.34 -6.30
CA ALA A 100 7.75 -15.68 -5.06
C ALA A 100 7.44 -14.17 -5.03
N GLN A 101 7.57 -13.48 -6.17
CA GLN A 101 7.24 -12.05 -6.26
C GLN A 101 5.75 -11.78 -6.01
N VAL A 102 4.86 -12.70 -6.44
CA VAL A 102 3.42 -12.57 -6.20
C VAL A 102 3.10 -12.86 -4.73
N VAL A 103 3.78 -13.83 -4.10
CA VAL A 103 3.65 -14.10 -2.65
C VAL A 103 4.03 -12.87 -1.83
N GLU A 104 5.16 -12.24 -2.15
CA GLU A 104 5.63 -11.02 -1.45
C GLU A 104 4.65 -9.86 -1.62
N PHE A 105 4.18 -9.63 -2.83
CA PHE A 105 3.15 -8.62 -3.12
C PHE A 105 1.86 -8.88 -2.34
N THR A 106 1.36 -10.11 -2.39
CA THR A 106 0.12 -10.50 -1.72
C THR A 106 0.21 -10.33 -0.19
N GLN A 107 1.35 -10.62 0.41
CA GLN A 107 1.57 -10.33 1.83
C GLN A 107 1.55 -8.82 2.10
N GLY A 108 2.14 -8.02 1.22
CA GLY A 108 2.10 -6.55 1.30
C GLY A 108 0.68 -6.00 1.32
N VAL A 109 -0.22 -6.54 0.49
CA VAL A 109 -1.65 -6.15 0.48
C VAL A 109 -2.31 -6.38 1.84
N ILE A 110 -2.07 -7.55 2.47
CA ILE A 110 -2.62 -7.84 3.81
C ILE A 110 -2.05 -6.87 4.84
N ASP A 111 -0.74 -6.64 4.82
CA ASP A 111 -0.04 -5.81 5.80
C ASP A 111 -0.45 -4.32 5.68
N ALA A 112 -0.83 -3.86 4.50
CA ALA A 112 -1.33 -2.51 4.25
C ALA A 112 -2.81 -2.37 4.65
N GLN A 113 -3.68 -3.25 4.16
CA GLN A 113 -5.13 -3.08 4.30
C GLN A 113 -5.66 -3.45 5.69
N GLY A 114 -4.97 -4.31 6.44
CA GLY A 114 -5.36 -4.64 7.82
C GLY A 114 -5.45 -3.41 8.75
N PRO A 115 -4.38 -2.61 8.88
CA PRO A 115 -4.40 -1.37 9.65
C PRO A 115 -5.41 -0.32 9.15
N GLU A 116 -5.69 -0.27 7.84
CA GLU A 116 -6.69 0.63 7.28
C GLU A 116 -8.12 0.24 7.69
N ILE A 117 -8.44 -1.06 7.72
CA ILE A 117 -9.69 -1.58 8.29
C ILE A 117 -9.82 -1.16 9.76
N ASP A 118 -8.77 -1.34 10.57
CA ASP A 118 -8.77 -0.97 11.98
C ASP A 118 -9.03 0.53 12.16
N ARG A 119 -8.40 1.37 11.33
CA ARG A 119 -8.57 2.82 11.35
C ARG A 119 -10.00 3.25 10.98
N MET A 120 -10.58 2.67 9.95
CA MET A 120 -11.97 2.94 9.56
C MET A 120 -12.98 2.48 10.62
N ASN A 121 -12.75 1.33 11.26
CA ASN A 121 -13.55 0.89 12.39
C ASN A 121 -13.48 1.88 13.57
N ALA A 122 -12.29 2.40 13.88
CA ALA A 122 -12.11 3.40 14.92
C ALA A 122 -12.83 4.74 14.58
N MET A 123 -12.85 5.12 13.29
CA MET A 123 -13.62 6.28 12.83
C MET A 123 -15.11 6.08 13.07
N LEU A 124 -15.67 4.95 12.64
CA LEU A 124 -17.09 4.63 12.85
C LEU A 124 -17.44 4.59 14.34
N GLU A 125 -16.58 3.98 15.18
CA GLU A 125 -16.79 3.98 16.64
C GLU A 125 -16.78 5.40 17.21
N GLY A 126 -15.83 6.25 16.80
CA GLY A 126 -15.72 7.63 17.22
C GLY A 126 -16.93 8.51 16.81
N TRP A 127 -17.64 8.11 15.76
CA TRP A 127 -18.83 8.78 15.24
C TRP A 127 -20.15 8.15 15.71
N ASP A 128 -20.11 7.19 16.64
CA ASP A 128 -21.28 6.41 17.07
C ASP A 128 -22.02 5.69 15.91
N GLN A 129 -21.26 5.30 14.86
CA GLN A 129 -21.76 4.57 13.71
C GLN A 129 -21.39 3.07 13.80
N GLN A 130 -22.19 2.23 13.15
CA GLN A 130 -21.90 0.80 13.11
C GLN A 130 -21.29 0.42 11.75
N PRO A 131 -20.31 -0.50 11.71
CA PRO A 131 -19.92 -1.14 10.47
C PRO A 131 -21.11 -1.81 9.80
N VAL A 132 -21.13 -1.87 8.48
CA VAL A 132 -22.12 -2.67 7.78
C VAL A 132 -21.87 -4.13 8.11
N THR A 133 -22.73 -4.73 8.91
CA THR A 133 -22.72 -6.15 9.24
C THR A 133 -23.83 -6.84 8.45
N GLY A 134 -23.49 -7.54 7.41
CA GLY A 134 -24.44 -8.31 6.62
C GLY A 134 -23.70 -9.31 5.75
N ASP A 135 -24.36 -10.42 5.44
CA ASP A 135 -23.90 -11.31 4.37
C ASP A 135 -23.94 -10.49 3.07
N MET A 136 -22.75 -10.06 2.63
CA MET A 136 -22.58 -9.26 1.41
C MET A 136 -23.12 -9.99 0.17
N GLY A 137 -23.45 -11.28 0.30
CA GLY A 137 -24.05 -12.08 -0.76
C GLY A 137 -25.49 -11.70 -1.12
N GLU A 138 -26.22 -10.92 -0.28
CA GLU A 138 -27.57 -10.42 -0.56
C GLU A 138 -27.63 -8.96 -1.00
N MET A 139 -26.54 -8.19 -0.83
CA MET A 139 -26.44 -6.88 -1.47
C MET A 139 -26.05 -7.10 -2.93
N ASP A 140 -26.88 -6.59 -3.84
CA ASP A 140 -26.59 -6.55 -5.26
C ASP A 140 -25.20 -5.92 -5.47
N HIS A 141 -24.19 -6.74 -5.80
CA HIS A 141 -22.79 -6.33 -6.01
C HIS A 141 -22.63 -5.23 -7.09
N GLY A 142 -23.72 -4.77 -7.70
CA GLY A 142 -23.77 -3.60 -8.57
C GLY A 142 -23.60 -2.25 -7.85
N GLY A 143 -23.49 -2.25 -6.51
CA GLY A 143 -23.38 -1.03 -5.68
C GLY A 143 -21.97 -0.71 -5.17
N MET A 144 -21.03 -1.68 -5.16
CA MET A 144 -19.64 -1.44 -4.78
C MET A 144 -18.71 -1.72 -5.97
N SER A 145 -18.09 -0.66 -6.46
CA SER A 145 -17.15 -0.75 -7.57
C SER A 145 -16.00 -1.70 -7.22
N GLY A 146 -15.65 -2.61 -8.12
CA GLY A 146 -14.49 -3.48 -7.99
C GLY A 146 -14.65 -4.73 -7.13
N MET A 147 -15.74 -4.90 -6.38
CA MET A 147 -15.96 -6.12 -5.59
C MET A 147 -16.06 -7.36 -6.49
N MET A 148 -15.37 -8.42 -6.08
CA MET A 148 -15.44 -9.71 -6.75
C MET A 148 -16.74 -10.43 -6.42
N SER A 149 -17.33 -11.04 -7.45
CA SER A 149 -18.52 -11.89 -7.30
C SER A 149 -18.15 -13.23 -6.65
N GLN A 150 -19.16 -13.96 -6.15
CA GLN A 150 -18.94 -15.32 -5.64
C GLN A 150 -18.38 -16.27 -6.71
N GLU A 151 -18.68 -16.04 -7.98
CA GLU A 151 -18.13 -16.81 -9.08
C GLU A 151 -16.62 -16.55 -9.25
N ASP A 152 -16.19 -15.29 -9.14
CA ASP A 152 -14.78 -14.88 -9.21
C ASP A 152 -13.98 -15.46 -8.04
N ILE A 153 -14.52 -15.40 -6.81
CA ILE A 153 -13.91 -16.01 -5.62
C ILE A 153 -13.76 -17.52 -5.80
N THR A 154 -14.82 -18.21 -6.25
CA THR A 154 -14.78 -19.65 -6.50
C THR A 154 -13.73 -20.00 -7.57
N ALA A 155 -13.63 -19.19 -8.64
CA ALA A 155 -12.63 -19.39 -9.67
C ALA A 155 -11.19 -19.28 -9.10
N LEU A 156 -10.96 -18.31 -8.21
CA LEU A 156 -9.68 -18.18 -7.53
C LEU A 156 -9.39 -19.36 -6.60
N GLU A 157 -10.39 -19.85 -5.85
CA GLU A 157 -10.26 -21.04 -5.00
C GLU A 157 -9.87 -22.29 -5.78
N GLU A 158 -10.41 -22.48 -6.98
CA GLU A 158 -10.16 -23.65 -7.82
C GLU A 158 -8.82 -23.58 -8.58
N ALA A 159 -8.35 -22.39 -8.92
CA ALA A 159 -7.11 -22.17 -9.64
C ALA A 159 -5.88 -22.58 -8.82
N GLN A 160 -4.76 -22.96 -9.49
CA GLN A 160 -3.53 -23.42 -8.84
C GLN A 160 -2.26 -22.82 -9.49
N GLY A 161 -1.21 -22.68 -8.70
CA GLY A 161 0.10 -22.27 -9.19
C GLY A 161 0.08 -20.94 -9.94
N THR A 162 0.75 -20.86 -11.08
CA THR A 162 0.84 -19.63 -11.89
C THR A 162 -0.53 -19.15 -12.39
N GLU A 163 -1.47 -20.04 -12.64
CA GLU A 163 -2.82 -19.64 -13.05
C GLU A 163 -3.58 -18.95 -11.92
N ALA A 164 -3.48 -19.45 -10.68
CA ALA A 164 -4.03 -18.77 -9.52
C ALA A 164 -3.38 -17.38 -9.30
N ALA A 165 -2.06 -17.29 -9.49
CA ALA A 165 -1.36 -16.01 -9.41
C ALA A 165 -1.86 -15.01 -10.46
N ARG A 166 -2.03 -15.44 -11.70
CA ARG A 166 -2.57 -14.60 -12.78
C ARG A 166 -3.97 -14.11 -12.46
N LEU A 167 -4.87 -15.04 -12.09
CA LEU A 167 -6.26 -14.71 -11.79
C LEU A 167 -6.37 -13.75 -10.60
N TYR A 168 -5.58 -13.99 -9.54
CA TYR A 168 -5.52 -13.07 -8.40
C TYR A 168 -5.09 -11.66 -8.82
N LEU A 169 -4.03 -11.52 -9.60
CA LEU A 169 -3.54 -10.21 -10.04
C LEU A 169 -4.56 -9.49 -10.94
N GLU A 170 -5.27 -10.22 -11.81
CA GLU A 170 -6.33 -9.65 -12.66
C GLU A 170 -7.52 -9.18 -11.81
N GLN A 171 -7.98 -10.01 -10.88
CA GLN A 171 -9.09 -9.69 -9.99
C GLN A 171 -8.71 -8.55 -9.02
N MET A 172 -7.53 -8.60 -8.40
CA MET A 172 -7.07 -7.59 -7.46
C MET A 172 -6.82 -6.23 -8.15
N THR A 173 -6.42 -6.22 -9.43
CA THR A 173 -6.35 -4.98 -10.22
C THR A 173 -7.72 -4.32 -10.33
N ALA A 174 -8.75 -5.07 -10.71
CA ALA A 174 -10.11 -4.53 -10.82
C ALA A 174 -10.68 -4.12 -9.45
N HIS A 175 -10.34 -4.87 -8.40
CA HIS A 175 -10.70 -4.57 -7.02
C HIS A 175 -10.09 -3.23 -6.57
N HIS A 176 -8.81 -3.02 -6.78
CA HIS A 176 -8.12 -1.77 -6.44
C HIS A 176 -8.64 -0.57 -7.25
N GLU A 177 -8.96 -0.75 -8.53
CA GLU A 177 -9.60 0.31 -9.32
C GLU A 177 -10.92 0.77 -8.68
N GLY A 178 -11.70 -0.15 -8.13
CA GLY A 178 -12.92 0.16 -7.41
C GLY A 178 -12.69 0.90 -6.10
N ALA A 179 -11.68 0.52 -5.32
CA ALA A 179 -11.32 1.23 -4.09
C ALA A 179 -10.83 2.66 -4.37
N VAL A 180 -10.02 2.84 -5.42
CA VAL A 180 -9.56 4.17 -5.86
C VAL A 180 -10.74 5.07 -6.23
N ASP A 181 -11.77 4.54 -6.90
CA ASP A 181 -12.97 5.32 -7.23
C ASP A 181 -13.72 5.74 -5.95
N MET A 182 -13.94 4.84 -4.99
CA MET A 182 -14.58 5.16 -3.70
C MET A 182 -13.75 6.18 -2.90
N ALA A 183 -12.43 6.06 -2.89
CA ALA A 183 -11.54 6.98 -2.20
C ALA A 183 -11.55 8.38 -2.84
N ARG A 184 -11.68 8.49 -4.16
CA ARG A 184 -11.84 9.79 -4.85
C ARG A 184 -13.14 10.49 -4.52
N ASP A 185 -14.23 9.73 -4.35
CA ASP A 185 -15.51 10.28 -3.89
C ASP A 185 -15.36 10.84 -2.48
N GLU A 186 -14.68 10.14 -1.56
CA GLU A 186 -14.39 10.65 -0.22
C GLU A 186 -13.53 11.92 -0.24
N VAL A 187 -12.46 11.98 -1.01
CA VAL A 187 -11.64 13.19 -1.15
C VAL A 187 -12.44 14.40 -1.65
N THR A 188 -13.48 14.14 -2.46
CA THR A 188 -14.32 15.20 -3.05
C THR A 188 -15.43 15.65 -2.11
N ASP A 189 -16.08 14.72 -1.45
CA ASP A 189 -17.35 14.94 -0.74
C ASP A 189 -17.23 14.81 0.80
N GLY A 190 -16.10 14.25 1.30
CA GLY A 190 -15.82 14.08 2.72
C GLY A 190 -15.59 15.38 3.46
N GLN A 191 -15.73 15.33 4.77
CA GLN A 191 -15.52 16.46 5.68
C GLN A 191 -14.46 16.15 6.74
N ASN A 192 -14.34 14.89 7.15
CA ASN A 192 -13.40 14.50 8.20
C ASN A 192 -11.96 14.49 7.69
N PRO A 193 -11.04 15.24 8.32
CA PRO A 193 -9.68 15.35 7.80
C PRO A 193 -8.90 14.04 7.86
N GLN A 194 -9.22 13.13 8.80
CA GLN A 194 -8.55 11.84 8.89
C GLN A 194 -9.09 10.83 7.87
N ALA A 195 -10.39 10.89 7.55
CA ALA A 195 -10.98 10.06 6.51
C ALA A 195 -10.48 10.49 5.13
N ILE A 196 -10.48 11.80 4.86
CA ILE A 196 -9.91 12.35 3.61
C ILE A 196 -8.42 11.98 3.47
N ALA A 197 -7.61 12.12 4.54
CA ALA A 197 -6.20 11.75 4.51
C ALA A 197 -5.99 10.24 4.27
N LEU A 198 -6.84 9.38 4.83
CA LEU A 198 -6.82 7.95 4.55
C LEU A 198 -7.19 7.66 3.10
N ALA A 199 -8.21 8.32 2.57
CA ALA A 199 -8.63 8.16 1.18
C ALA A 199 -7.53 8.60 0.19
N GLU A 200 -6.84 9.73 0.47
CA GLU A 200 -5.68 10.16 -0.33
C GLU A 200 -4.55 9.12 -0.32
N GLN A 201 -4.27 8.50 0.84
CA GLN A 201 -3.29 7.44 0.96
C GLN A 201 -3.70 6.19 0.20
N VAL A 202 -4.96 5.74 0.32
CA VAL A 202 -5.50 4.60 -0.45
C VAL A 202 -5.34 4.82 -1.95
N ILE A 203 -5.60 6.04 -2.45
CA ILE A 203 -5.41 6.35 -3.88
C ILE A 203 -3.93 6.17 -4.28
N GLU A 204 -2.99 6.77 -3.53
CA GLU A 204 -1.55 6.71 -3.87
C GLU A 204 -1.04 5.28 -3.85
N ASP A 205 -1.32 4.54 -2.78
CA ASP A 205 -0.81 3.19 -2.58
C ASP A 205 -1.42 2.21 -3.59
N GLN A 206 -2.73 2.25 -3.79
CA GLN A 206 -3.40 1.31 -4.69
C GLN A 206 -3.17 1.61 -6.18
N GLU A 207 -2.97 2.86 -6.58
CA GLU A 207 -2.51 3.16 -7.94
C GLU A 207 -1.10 2.62 -8.20
N ALA A 208 -0.20 2.67 -7.21
CA ALA A 208 1.12 2.06 -7.32
C ALA A 208 1.04 0.51 -7.37
N GLU A 209 0.19 -0.09 -6.57
CA GLU A 209 -0.04 -1.55 -6.57
C GLU A 209 -0.67 -2.04 -7.89
N ILE A 210 -1.60 -1.29 -8.47
CA ILE A 210 -2.16 -1.57 -9.81
C ILE A 210 -1.03 -1.63 -10.86
N ALA A 211 -0.14 -0.63 -10.86
CA ALA A 211 0.99 -0.61 -11.80
C ALA A 211 1.93 -1.80 -11.58
N GLN A 212 2.17 -2.19 -10.34
CA GLN A 212 2.99 -3.35 -9.99
C GLN A 212 2.33 -4.66 -10.43
N MET A 213 1.02 -4.84 -10.21
CA MET A 213 0.27 -6.01 -10.66
C MET A 213 0.29 -6.17 -12.18
N GLN A 214 0.11 -5.08 -12.92
CA GLN A 214 0.20 -5.08 -14.38
C GLN A 214 1.59 -5.48 -14.88
N GLN A 215 2.65 -5.05 -14.19
CA GLN A 215 4.01 -5.49 -14.52
C GLN A 215 4.18 -6.99 -14.25
N MET A 216 3.74 -7.48 -13.09
CA MET A 216 3.82 -8.91 -12.74
C MET A 216 3.03 -9.79 -13.71
N LEU A 217 1.86 -9.33 -14.18
CA LEU A 217 1.08 -10.04 -15.20
C LEU A 217 1.83 -10.18 -16.52
N THR A 218 2.69 -9.23 -16.86
CA THR A 218 3.53 -9.28 -18.06
C THR A 218 4.67 -10.29 -17.91
N ASP A 219 5.16 -10.49 -16.68
CA ASP A 219 6.31 -11.33 -16.35
C ASP A 219 5.92 -12.80 -16.08
N LEU A 220 4.61 -13.11 -15.91
CA LEU A 220 4.06 -14.46 -15.70
C LEU A 220 3.87 -15.22 -17.03
#